data_ec9d7654bfe7b6b8d656631a3510ce12
#
_entry.id   ec9d7654bfe7b6b8d656631a3510ce12
#
_cell.length_a   1.000
_cell.length_b   1.000
_cell.length_c   1.000
_cell.angle_alpha   90.00
_cell.angle_beta   90.00
_cell.angle_gamma   90.00
#
_symmetry.space_group_name_H-M   'P 1'
#
loop_
_entity.id
_entity.type
_entity.pdbx_description
1 polymer ?
#
loop_
_entity_poly.entity_id
_entity_poly.type
_entity_poly.pdbx_seq_one_letter_code
_entity_poly.pdbx_strand_id
1 'polypeptide(L)'
;MSSVAQTPHLRALGLVGALILDRVLGQPRAHPVRAIGALLGSARRMRLSRRPLGSLVEGATGLALVAGVAAVGVRVLSPPPRRSSPDSSPSRIAATLMAAGREALVLHPSLALEALAEAGTRVGAALRTGDLDRARRCLARDLVSRDTRALDESHCASAAIESMAENLCDSVVAPACAYLAAGLPGAWVYRVVNTADAMLGYRTPDLIWYGKPAARTDDVLNFVPARLAAVLIAMASAAQPGHRDRFRPPIGDLLRRLPRESARAAGPNAGWPMAAAALSLGVRLRKPGTYTLNGDGVAPDARDIAAAATVIRHAAWLGVGLIAAVEACRP
;
A
#
# COMPACT_ATOMS: atom_id res chain seq x y z
N MET A 1 4.21 -4.82 33.08
CA MET A 1 4.93 -3.89 32.19
C MET A 1 3.89 -2.96 31.55
N SER A 2 3.66 -1.79 32.11
CA SER A 2 2.67 -0.83 31.65
C SER A 2 3.15 -0.20 30.34
N SER A 3 2.40 -0.42 29.24
CA SER A 3 2.65 0.25 27.97
C SER A 3 2.60 1.77 28.18
N VAL A 4 3.68 2.45 27.85
CA VAL A 4 3.73 3.92 27.80
C VAL A 4 2.84 4.33 26.64
N ALA A 5 1.59 4.72 26.91
CA ALA A 5 0.68 5.24 25.90
C ALA A 5 1.28 6.53 25.34
N GLN A 6 1.68 6.52 24.09
CA GLN A 6 1.97 7.74 23.33
C GLN A 6 0.68 8.58 23.32
N THR A 7 0.79 9.90 23.47
CA THR A 7 -0.39 10.75 23.39
C THR A 7 -1.06 10.56 22.00
N PRO A 8 -2.38 10.34 21.91
CA PRO A 8 -3.09 10.10 20.65
C PRO A 8 -2.81 11.17 19.59
N HIS A 9 -2.75 12.43 20.02
CA HIS A 9 -2.44 13.56 19.14
C HIS A 9 -1.03 13.48 18.51
N LEU A 10 -0.03 12.96 19.22
CA LEU A 10 1.33 12.80 18.70
C LEU A 10 1.34 11.81 17.53
N ARG A 11 0.66 10.68 17.68
CA ARG A 11 0.60 9.66 16.63
C ARG A 11 -0.20 10.14 15.42
N ALA A 12 -1.30 10.87 15.63
CA ALA A 12 -2.06 11.49 14.57
C ALA A 12 -1.20 12.48 13.76
N LEU A 13 -0.46 13.37 14.43
CA LEU A 13 0.48 14.31 13.80
C LEU A 13 1.61 13.58 13.07
N GLY A 14 2.16 12.53 13.66
CA GLY A 14 3.20 11.69 13.05
C GLY A 14 2.72 11.05 11.73
N LEU A 15 1.51 10.52 11.70
CA LEU A 15 0.94 9.89 10.50
C LEU A 15 0.70 10.91 9.38
N VAL A 16 0.07 12.05 9.68
CA VAL A 16 -0.15 13.12 8.70
C VAL A 16 1.19 13.68 8.22
N GLY A 17 2.12 13.92 9.15
CA GLY A 17 3.48 14.39 8.84
C GLY A 17 4.23 13.44 7.92
N ALA A 18 4.11 12.14 8.10
CA ALA A 18 4.73 11.14 7.23
C ALA A 18 4.22 11.22 5.78
N LEU A 19 2.91 11.43 5.59
CA LEU A 19 2.34 11.59 4.25
C LEU A 19 2.73 12.94 3.61
N ILE A 20 2.86 14.00 4.42
CA ILE A 20 3.41 15.29 3.95
C ILE A 20 4.86 15.12 3.49
N LEU A 21 5.68 14.39 4.27
CA LEU A 21 7.07 14.12 3.88
C LEU A 21 7.15 13.30 2.58
N ASP A 22 6.29 12.30 2.40
CA ASP A 22 6.21 11.55 1.13
C ASP A 22 5.88 12.46 -0.05
N ARG A 23 4.96 13.43 0.15
CA ARG A 23 4.57 14.40 -0.87
C ARG A 23 5.68 15.38 -1.24
N VAL A 24 6.48 15.81 -0.26
CA VAL A 24 7.48 16.89 -0.43
C VAL A 24 8.84 16.34 -0.80
N LEU A 25 9.27 15.26 -0.15
CA LEU A 25 10.61 14.68 -0.29
C LEU A 25 10.63 13.47 -1.24
N GLY A 26 9.48 12.83 -1.49
CA GLY A 26 9.43 11.53 -2.16
C GLY A 26 10.14 10.45 -1.34
N GLN A 27 10.46 9.31 -1.97
CA GLN A 27 11.09 8.20 -1.27
C GLN A 27 12.61 8.36 -1.13
N PRO A 28 13.20 7.95 0.03
CA PRO A 28 14.64 8.06 0.24
C PRO A 28 15.42 7.16 -0.71
N ARG A 29 16.58 7.63 -1.22
CA ARG A 29 17.45 6.84 -2.10
C ARG A 29 17.95 5.56 -1.43
N ALA A 30 18.30 5.63 -0.14
CA ALA A 30 18.65 4.47 0.70
C ALA A 30 17.38 3.96 1.41
N HIS A 31 16.50 3.30 0.64
CA HIS A 31 15.20 2.88 1.15
C HIS A 31 15.32 1.68 2.10
N PRO A 32 14.78 1.75 3.35
CA PRO A 32 14.89 0.67 4.33
C PRO A 32 14.30 -0.67 3.87
N VAL A 33 13.32 -0.67 2.99
CA VAL A 33 12.74 -1.89 2.39
C VAL A 33 13.80 -2.72 1.65
N ARG A 34 14.88 -2.10 1.13
CA ARG A 34 16.01 -2.84 0.54
C ARG A 34 16.75 -3.67 1.58
N ALA A 35 16.93 -3.12 2.78
CA ALA A 35 17.53 -3.86 3.89
C ALA A 35 16.63 -5.01 4.35
N ILE A 36 15.32 -4.77 4.43
CA ILE A 36 14.33 -5.83 4.71
C ILE A 36 14.45 -6.94 3.66
N GLY A 37 14.45 -6.58 2.37
CA GLY A 37 14.61 -7.55 1.28
C GLY A 37 15.92 -8.34 1.34
N ALA A 38 17.03 -7.68 1.69
CA ALA A 38 18.33 -8.33 1.86
C ALA A 38 18.33 -9.33 3.03
N LEU A 39 17.71 -8.97 4.16
CA LEU A 39 17.55 -9.86 5.32
C LEU A 39 16.68 -11.08 4.99
N LEU A 40 15.52 -10.87 4.35
CA LEU A 40 14.64 -11.95 3.89
C LEU A 40 15.35 -12.87 2.88
N GLY A 41 16.11 -12.30 1.95
CA GLY A 41 16.93 -13.04 1.00
C GLY A 41 18.03 -13.85 1.68
N SER A 42 18.63 -13.31 2.74
CA SER A 42 19.64 -14.03 3.53
C SER A 42 19.02 -15.19 4.30
N ALA A 43 17.88 -14.96 4.97
CA ALA A 43 17.13 -16.02 5.65
C ALA A 43 16.75 -17.16 4.68
N ARG A 44 16.29 -16.82 3.46
CA ARG A 44 16.01 -17.81 2.42
C ARG A 44 17.27 -18.61 2.02
N ARG A 45 18.43 -17.97 1.88
CA ARG A 45 19.70 -18.66 1.53
C ARG A 45 20.15 -19.62 2.60
N MET A 46 19.83 -19.36 3.87
CA MET A 46 20.13 -20.23 5.01
C MET A 46 19.17 -21.42 5.16
N ARG A 47 18.19 -21.54 4.27
CA ARG A 47 17.20 -22.63 4.28
C ARG A 47 17.89 -23.99 4.16
N LEU A 48 17.58 -24.89 5.09
CA LEU A 48 18.13 -26.24 5.18
C LEU A 48 17.15 -27.30 4.68
N SER A 49 15.86 -27.11 4.97
CA SER A 49 14.83 -28.09 4.66
C SER A 49 14.21 -27.89 3.27
N ARG A 50 14.04 -29.00 2.55
CA ARG A 50 13.24 -29.05 1.32
C ARG A 50 11.91 -29.78 1.52
N ARG A 51 11.64 -30.32 2.71
CA ARG A 51 10.36 -30.95 3.06
C ARG A 51 9.31 -29.88 3.31
N PRO A 52 8.02 -30.11 2.94
CA PRO A 52 6.96 -29.11 3.08
C PRO A 52 6.88 -28.48 4.47
N LEU A 53 6.78 -29.27 5.51
CA LEU A 53 6.66 -28.80 6.89
C LEU A 53 7.90 -28.04 7.36
N GLY A 54 9.11 -28.58 7.10
CA GLY A 54 10.36 -27.91 7.47
C GLY A 54 10.51 -26.56 6.76
N SER A 55 10.22 -26.50 5.46
CA SER A 55 10.25 -25.24 4.70
C SER A 55 9.25 -24.21 5.23
N LEU A 56 8.05 -24.64 5.62
CA LEU A 56 7.05 -23.77 6.22
C LEU A 56 7.51 -23.20 7.56
N VAL A 57 8.09 -24.03 8.43
CA VAL A 57 8.63 -23.60 9.72
C VAL A 57 9.79 -22.62 9.54
N GLU A 58 10.74 -22.91 8.63
CA GLU A 58 11.85 -22.03 8.33
C GLU A 58 11.38 -20.68 7.75
N GLY A 59 10.39 -20.69 6.87
CA GLY A 59 9.78 -19.47 6.33
C GLY A 59 9.11 -18.63 7.41
N ALA A 60 8.35 -19.26 8.31
CA ALA A 60 7.72 -18.58 9.43
C ALA A 60 8.75 -18.01 10.41
N THR A 61 9.79 -18.76 10.73
CA THR A 61 10.89 -18.32 11.61
C THR A 61 11.65 -17.15 11.00
N GLY A 62 12.02 -17.24 9.72
CA GLY A 62 12.69 -16.14 9.00
C GLY A 62 11.87 -14.87 8.96
N LEU A 63 10.57 -14.99 8.67
CA LEU A 63 9.64 -13.86 8.71
C LEU A 63 9.57 -13.23 10.12
N ALA A 64 9.40 -14.05 11.15
CA ALA A 64 9.29 -13.58 12.54
C ALA A 64 10.57 -12.87 13.01
N LEU A 65 11.75 -13.40 12.66
CA LEU A 65 13.04 -12.80 13.00
C LEU A 65 13.20 -11.42 12.34
N VAL A 66 12.95 -11.31 11.04
CA VAL A 66 13.07 -10.02 10.33
C VAL A 66 12.04 -9.01 10.83
N ALA A 67 10.81 -9.44 11.12
CA ALA A 67 9.78 -8.59 11.70
C ALA A 67 10.17 -8.12 13.12
N GLY A 68 10.75 -9.01 13.93
CA GLY A 68 11.26 -8.67 15.26
C GLY A 68 12.39 -7.64 15.20
N VAL A 69 13.36 -7.82 14.31
CA VAL A 69 14.46 -6.86 14.09
C VAL A 69 13.90 -5.49 13.67
N ALA A 70 12.94 -5.45 12.74
CA ALA A 70 12.31 -4.20 12.32
C ALA A 70 11.57 -3.53 13.47
N ALA A 71 10.78 -4.28 14.25
CA ALA A 71 10.01 -3.75 15.38
C ALA A 71 10.91 -3.19 16.48
N VAL A 72 12.03 -3.85 16.79
CA VAL A 72 13.02 -3.36 17.78
C VAL A 72 13.76 -2.16 17.23
N GLY A 73 14.21 -2.22 15.97
CA GLY A 73 14.95 -1.14 15.33
C GLY A 73 14.19 0.19 15.36
N VAL A 74 12.90 0.20 15.01
CA VAL A 74 12.11 1.44 15.04
C VAL A 74 11.83 1.95 16.45
N ARG A 75 11.77 1.08 17.47
CA ARG A 75 11.66 1.51 18.88
C ARG A 75 12.94 2.18 19.37
N VAL A 76 14.09 1.73 18.90
CA VAL A 76 15.38 2.37 19.23
C VAL A 76 15.50 3.73 18.52
N LEU A 77 15.10 3.82 17.24
CA LEU A 77 15.14 5.06 16.47
C LEU A 77 14.12 6.10 16.93
N SER A 78 12.97 5.65 17.43
CA SER A 78 11.90 6.54 17.93
C SER A 78 11.38 6.01 19.27
N PRO A 79 12.16 6.21 20.37
CA PRO A 79 11.70 5.84 21.70
C PRO A 79 10.46 6.66 22.08
N PRO A 80 9.51 6.06 22.82
CA PRO A 80 8.33 6.77 23.27
C PRO A 80 8.73 7.99 24.11
N PRO A 81 7.98 9.11 24.03
CA PRO A 81 8.27 10.29 24.82
C PRO A 81 8.20 9.95 26.31
N ARG A 82 9.13 10.52 27.09
CA ARG A 82 9.09 10.40 28.55
C ARG A 82 7.83 11.09 29.06
N ARG A 83 7.18 10.51 30.07
CA ARG A 83 6.06 11.17 30.78
C ARG A 83 6.57 12.44 31.41
N SER A 84 6.16 13.58 30.89
CA SER A 84 6.31 14.88 31.58
C SER A 84 5.02 15.20 32.31
N SER A 85 5.11 15.94 33.41
CA SER A 85 3.97 16.45 34.21
C SER A 85 2.98 17.24 33.32
N PRO A 86 1.71 17.40 33.74
CA PRO A 86 0.63 17.97 32.94
C PRO A 86 0.69 19.51 32.80
N ASP A 87 1.81 20.04 32.32
CA ASP A 87 2.00 21.47 32.11
C ASP A 87 1.88 21.87 30.65
N SER A 88 1.10 22.90 30.34
CA SER A 88 0.88 23.44 28.99
C SER A 88 1.94 24.47 28.56
N SER A 89 3.18 24.32 29.00
CA SER A 89 4.27 25.26 28.67
C SER A 89 4.68 25.21 27.19
N PRO A 90 5.16 26.32 26.60
CA PRO A 90 5.67 26.38 25.24
C PRO A 90 6.74 25.32 24.96
N SER A 91 7.56 24.97 25.95
CA SER A 91 8.57 23.91 25.87
C SER A 91 7.96 22.52 25.61
N ARG A 92 6.76 22.25 26.12
CA ARG A 92 6.03 20.99 25.93
C ARG A 92 5.45 20.88 24.50
N ILE A 93 4.92 21.98 23.98
CA ILE A 93 4.43 22.02 22.57
C ILE A 93 5.60 21.71 21.63
N ALA A 94 6.74 22.38 21.83
CA ALA A 94 7.94 22.13 21.04
C ALA A 94 8.42 20.67 21.14
N ALA A 95 8.45 20.09 22.34
CA ALA A 95 8.82 18.69 22.54
C ALA A 95 7.85 17.72 21.84
N THR A 96 6.55 18.00 21.87
CA THR A 96 5.53 17.19 21.17
C THR A 96 5.70 17.28 19.66
N LEU A 97 5.93 18.47 19.11
CA LEU A 97 6.16 18.66 17.68
C LEU A 97 7.46 17.97 17.23
N MET A 98 8.52 18.05 18.01
CA MET A 98 9.77 17.34 17.73
C MET A 98 9.59 15.82 17.75
N ALA A 99 8.83 15.30 18.72
CA ALA A 99 8.52 13.88 18.80
C ALA A 99 7.65 13.42 17.61
N ALA A 100 6.64 14.19 17.23
CA ALA A 100 5.80 13.93 16.06
C ALA A 100 6.61 13.98 14.76
N GLY A 101 7.51 14.96 14.63
CA GLY A 101 8.41 15.06 13.47
C GLY A 101 9.35 13.86 13.35
N ARG A 102 9.93 13.41 14.46
CA ARG A 102 10.75 12.18 14.48
C ARG A 102 9.92 10.94 14.11
N GLU A 103 8.71 10.82 14.63
CA GLU A 103 7.81 9.73 14.31
C GLU A 103 7.42 9.73 12.82
N ALA A 104 7.12 10.92 12.28
CA ALA A 104 6.86 11.11 10.86
C ALA A 104 8.05 10.68 10.00
N LEU A 105 9.28 11.06 10.36
CA LEU A 105 10.50 10.67 9.63
C LEU A 105 10.72 9.16 9.63
N VAL A 106 10.47 8.48 10.74
CA VAL A 106 10.62 7.02 10.84
C VAL A 106 9.49 6.29 10.13
N LEU A 107 8.26 6.85 10.12
CA LEU A 107 7.10 6.27 9.45
C LEU A 107 7.13 6.50 7.93
N HIS A 108 7.61 7.68 7.49
CA HIS A 108 7.59 8.09 6.08
C HIS A 108 8.05 7.00 5.09
N PRO A 109 9.19 6.30 5.28
CA PRO A 109 9.61 5.28 4.30
C PRO A 109 8.71 4.03 4.29
N SER A 110 7.77 3.89 5.20
CA SER A 110 6.75 2.83 5.15
C SER A 110 5.57 3.19 4.24
N LEU A 111 5.42 4.46 3.85
CA LEU A 111 4.42 4.95 2.92
C LEU A 111 5.08 5.20 1.55
N ALA A 112 4.33 5.12 0.45
CA ALA A 112 4.90 5.34 -0.89
C ALA A 112 3.82 5.83 -1.88
N LEU A 113 3.06 6.87 -1.50
CA LEU A 113 1.97 7.41 -2.33
C LEU A 113 2.49 8.10 -3.59
N GLU A 114 3.45 9.03 -3.43
CA GLU A 114 3.89 9.83 -4.57
C GLU A 114 4.69 9.00 -5.56
N ALA A 115 5.56 8.11 -5.09
CA ALA A 115 6.29 7.19 -5.97
C ALA A 115 5.34 6.32 -6.80
N LEU A 116 4.24 5.86 -6.20
CA LEU A 116 3.20 5.07 -6.86
C LEU A 116 2.47 5.90 -7.94
N ALA A 117 2.01 7.09 -7.57
CA ALA A 117 1.28 7.97 -8.49
C ALA A 117 2.16 8.46 -9.65
N GLU A 118 3.43 8.76 -9.38
CA GLU A 118 4.41 9.10 -10.42
C GLU A 118 4.71 7.93 -11.36
N ALA A 119 4.80 6.69 -10.83
CA ALA A 119 4.98 5.50 -11.65
C ALA A 119 3.85 5.35 -12.67
N GLY A 120 2.59 5.48 -12.23
CA GLY A 120 1.44 5.50 -13.14
C GLY A 120 1.50 6.66 -14.14
N THR A 121 1.82 7.86 -13.67
CA THR A 121 1.92 9.05 -14.52
C THR A 121 3.00 8.90 -15.61
N ARG A 122 4.13 8.23 -15.33
CA ARG A 122 5.18 7.95 -16.33
C ARG A 122 4.67 7.03 -17.44
N VAL A 123 3.88 6.01 -17.10
CA VAL A 123 3.23 5.14 -18.11
C VAL A 123 2.25 5.96 -18.96
N GLY A 124 1.38 6.74 -18.32
CA GLY A 124 0.43 7.60 -19.02
C GLY A 124 1.09 8.64 -19.93
N ALA A 125 2.23 9.21 -19.51
CA ALA A 125 2.99 10.15 -20.35
C ALA A 125 3.55 9.47 -21.60
N ALA A 126 4.09 8.27 -21.49
CA ALA A 126 4.59 7.51 -22.63
C ALA A 126 3.46 7.15 -23.62
N LEU A 127 2.29 6.72 -23.14
CA LEU A 127 1.13 6.43 -23.98
C LEU A 127 0.60 7.68 -24.70
N ARG A 128 0.59 8.85 -24.04
CA ARG A 128 0.17 10.11 -24.69
C ARG A 128 1.04 10.53 -25.85
N THR A 129 2.31 10.15 -25.86
CA THR A 129 3.26 10.42 -26.93
C THR A 129 3.33 9.31 -27.99
N GLY A 130 2.50 8.26 -27.87
CA GLY A 130 2.52 7.09 -28.76
C GLY A 130 3.73 6.16 -28.57
N ASP A 131 4.53 6.35 -27.50
CA ASP A 131 5.70 5.50 -27.20
C ASP A 131 5.29 4.29 -26.34
N LEU A 132 4.68 3.29 -27.01
CA LEU A 132 4.22 2.06 -26.37
C LEU A 132 5.37 1.28 -25.71
N ASP A 133 6.54 1.25 -26.34
CA ASP A 133 7.69 0.51 -25.80
C ASP A 133 8.22 1.16 -24.51
N ARG A 134 8.24 2.49 -24.45
CA ARG A 134 8.54 3.22 -23.22
C ARG A 134 7.48 2.96 -22.14
N ALA A 135 6.19 2.94 -22.50
CA ALA A 135 5.11 2.62 -21.57
C ALA A 135 5.30 1.21 -20.97
N ARG A 136 5.59 0.20 -21.80
CA ARG A 136 5.89 -1.18 -21.35
C ARG A 136 7.10 -1.23 -20.41
N ARG A 137 8.19 -0.52 -20.74
CA ARG A 137 9.39 -0.46 -19.88
C ARG A 137 9.09 0.21 -18.54
N CYS A 138 8.37 1.33 -18.52
CA CYS A 138 7.97 2.00 -17.28
C CYS A 138 7.08 1.09 -16.42
N LEU A 139 6.11 0.42 -17.04
CA LEU A 139 5.20 -0.50 -16.37
C LEU A 139 5.94 -1.67 -15.73
N ALA A 140 6.84 -2.34 -16.48
CA ALA A 140 7.62 -3.48 -15.99
C ALA A 140 8.61 -3.10 -14.89
N ARG A 141 9.19 -1.90 -14.96
CA ARG A 141 10.15 -1.44 -13.96
C ARG A 141 9.50 -1.06 -12.64
N ASP A 142 8.33 -0.40 -12.68
CA ASP A 142 7.81 0.34 -11.54
C ASP A 142 6.52 -0.27 -10.95
N LEU A 143 5.72 -0.98 -11.73
CA LEU A 143 4.35 -1.32 -11.34
C LEU A 143 4.00 -2.80 -11.40
N VAL A 144 4.57 -3.59 -12.30
CA VAL A 144 4.20 -5.00 -12.45
C VAL A 144 5.42 -5.90 -12.56
N SER A 145 5.33 -7.11 -11.96
CA SER A 145 6.39 -8.12 -12.00
C SER A 145 6.24 -9.12 -13.17
N ARG A 146 5.25 -8.92 -14.05
CA ARG A 146 4.97 -9.79 -15.19
C ARG A 146 5.56 -9.25 -16.50
N ASP A 147 5.67 -10.09 -17.51
CA ASP A 147 6.06 -9.68 -18.87
C ASP A 147 5.04 -8.68 -19.45
N THR A 148 5.55 -7.56 -19.96
CA THR A 148 4.76 -6.46 -20.53
C THR A 148 4.90 -6.36 -22.04
N ARG A 149 5.77 -7.13 -22.69
CA ARG A 149 6.14 -6.98 -24.12
C ARG A 149 4.96 -7.17 -25.07
N ALA A 150 3.99 -8.01 -24.69
CA ALA A 150 2.81 -8.30 -25.52
C ALA A 150 1.60 -7.38 -25.21
N LEU A 151 1.72 -6.43 -24.27
CA LEU A 151 0.62 -5.55 -23.91
C LEU A 151 0.45 -4.45 -24.95
N ASP A 152 -0.78 -4.22 -25.42
CA ASP A 152 -1.14 -3.02 -26.17
C ASP A 152 -1.34 -1.81 -25.24
N GLU A 153 -1.70 -0.65 -25.79
CA GLU A 153 -1.88 0.60 -25.05
C GLU A 153 -2.95 0.46 -23.97
N SER A 154 -4.10 -0.13 -24.28
CA SER A 154 -5.19 -0.32 -23.33
C SER A 154 -4.83 -1.30 -22.22
N HIS A 155 -4.10 -2.37 -22.52
CA HIS A 155 -3.62 -3.31 -21.53
C HIS A 155 -2.52 -2.69 -20.64
N CYS A 156 -1.67 -1.82 -21.19
CA CYS A 156 -0.72 -1.03 -20.38
C CYS A 156 -1.45 -0.07 -19.45
N ALA A 157 -2.48 0.62 -19.91
CA ALA A 157 -3.29 1.51 -19.09
C ALA A 157 -4.06 0.74 -18.00
N SER A 158 -4.66 -0.40 -18.34
CA SER A 158 -5.33 -1.30 -17.39
C SER A 158 -4.37 -1.73 -16.29
N ALA A 159 -3.20 -2.24 -16.65
CA ALA A 159 -2.22 -2.73 -15.68
C ALA A 159 -1.68 -1.61 -14.78
N ALA A 160 -1.51 -0.39 -15.30
CA ALA A 160 -1.09 0.77 -14.50
C ALA A 160 -2.17 1.16 -13.47
N ILE A 161 -3.45 1.21 -13.88
CA ILE A 161 -4.58 1.54 -12.99
C ILE A 161 -4.76 0.43 -11.93
N GLU A 162 -4.72 -0.84 -12.33
CA GLU A 162 -4.78 -2.00 -11.43
C GLU A 162 -3.71 -1.90 -10.34
N SER A 163 -2.45 -1.70 -10.77
CA SER A 163 -1.32 -1.63 -9.85
C SER A 163 -1.40 -0.43 -8.91
N MET A 164 -1.80 0.75 -9.41
CA MET A 164 -1.99 1.92 -8.54
C MET A 164 -3.08 1.69 -7.50
N ALA A 165 -4.19 1.07 -7.88
CA ALA A 165 -5.30 0.80 -6.96
C ALA A 165 -4.91 -0.23 -5.89
N GLU A 166 -4.29 -1.34 -6.28
CA GLU A 166 -3.79 -2.38 -5.38
C GLU A 166 -2.75 -1.81 -4.40
N ASN A 167 -1.76 -1.10 -4.92
CA ASN A 167 -0.69 -0.54 -4.11
C ASN A 167 -1.11 0.65 -3.25
N LEU A 168 -2.25 1.32 -3.48
CA LEU A 168 -2.82 2.24 -2.50
C LEU A 168 -3.10 1.51 -1.17
N CYS A 169 -3.65 0.29 -1.24
CA CYS A 169 -3.81 -0.54 -0.05
C CYS A 169 -2.45 -0.81 0.60
N ASP A 170 -1.53 -1.38 -0.13
CA ASP A 170 -0.27 -1.91 0.39
C ASP A 170 0.73 -0.85 0.82
N SER A 171 0.70 0.32 0.18
CA SER A 171 1.68 1.38 0.39
C SER A 171 1.19 2.55 1.22
N VAL A 172 -0.12 2.61 1.55
CA VAL A 172 -0.68 3.71 2.36
C VAL A 172 -1.68 3.20 3.39
N VAL A 173 -2.76 2.56 2.95
CA VAL A 173 -3.89 2.26 3.85
C VAL A 173 -3.53 1.20 4.88
N ALA A 174 -2.92 0.10 4.45
CA ALA A 174 -2.56 -0.99 5.35
C ALA A 174 -1.43 -0.63 6.33
N PRO A 175 -0.31 0.01 5.91
CA PRO A 175 0.67 0.49 6.88
C PRO A 175 0.10 1.53 7.85
N ALA A 176 -0.83 2.42 7.42
CA ALA A 176 -1.51 3.35 8.31
C ALA A 176 -2.44 2.64 9.30
N CYS A 177 -3.18 1.61 8.87
CA CYS A 177 -3.98 0.76 9.78
C CYS A 177 -3.10 0.00 10.78
N ALA A 178 -1.98 -0.55 10.32
CA ALA A 178 -1.02 -1.24 11.19
C ALA A 178 -0.37 -0.26 12.21
N TYR A 179 -0.10 0.98 11.77
CA TYR A 179 0.35 2.06 12.64
C TYR A 179 -0.73 2.44 13.68
N LEU A 180 -1.99 2.56 13.29
CA LEU A 180 -3.12 2.77 14.21
C LEU A 180 -3.19 1.65 15.27
N ALA A 181 -2.99 0.40 14.87
CA ALA A 181 -3.05 -0.75 15.76
C ALA A 181 -1.88 -0.83 16.75
N ALA A 182 -0.64 -0.65 16.28
CA ALA A 182 0.56 -0.94 17.06
C ALA A 182 1.70 0.11 16.93
N GLY A 183 1.41 1.32 16.44
CA GLY A 183 2.40 2.39 16.25
C GLY A 183 3.45 2.05 15.19
N LEU A 184 4.61 2.68 15.29
CA LEU A 184 5.73 2.43 14.37
C LEU A 184 6.09 0.95 14.22
N PRO A 185 6.18 0.14 15.29
CA PRO A 185 6.42 -1.29 15.15
C PRO A 185 5.38 -1.99 14.27
N GLY A 186 4.10 -1.64 14.40
CA GLY A 186 3.02 -2.19 13.58
C GLY A 186 3.22 -1.90 12.10
N ALA A 187 3.46 -0.65 11.73
CA ALA A 187 3.71 -0.24 10.36
C ALA A 187 4.92 -0.97 9.74
N TRP A 188 6.01 -1.11 10.48
CA TRP A 188 7.21 -1.75 9.97
C TRP A 188 7.13 -3.28 9.92
N VAL A 189 6.43 -3.92 10.87
CA VAL A 189 6.10 -5.35 10.79
C VAL A 189 5.24 -5.62 9.56
N TYR A 190 4.22 -4.78 9.31
CA TYR A 190 3.43 -4.86 8.08
C TYR A 190 4.33 -4.77 6.83
N ARG A 191 5.24 -3.78 6.77
CA ARG A 191 6.17 -3.65 5.61
C ARG A 191 7.07 -4.87 5.43
N VAL A 192 7.51 -5.51 6.52
CA VAL A 192 8.27 -6.78 6.42
C VAL A 192 7.40 -7.88 5.81
N VAL A 193 6.17 -8.05 6.28
CA VAL A 193 5.24 -9.08 5.78
C VAL A 193 4.93 -8.85 4.30
N ASN A 194 4.53 -7.63 3.94
CA ASN A 194 4.22 -7.26 2.56
C ASN A 194 5.43 -7.43 1.62
N THR A 195 6.65 -7.04 2.07
CA THR A 195 7.88 -7.27 1.30
C THR A 195 8.19 -8.77 1.17
N ALA A 196 7.96 -9.54 2.24
CA ALA A 196 8.17 -10.98 2.21
C ALA A 196 7.20 -11.69 1.27
N ASP A 197 5.92 -11.29 1.24
CA ASP A 197 4.96 -11.81 0.27
C ASP A 197 5.36 -11.48 -1.16
N ALA A 198 5.69 -10.22 -1.45
CA ALA A 198 6.15 -9.78 -2.77
C ALA A 198 7.39 -10.54 -3.27
N MET A 199 8.29 -10.97 -2.37
CA MET A 199 9.53 -11.68 -2.73
C MET A 199 9.38 -13.21 -2.72
N LEU A 200 8.55 -13.76 -1.84
CA LEU A 200 8.52 -15.18 -1.49
C LEU A 200 7.15 -15.82 -1.69
N GLY A 201 6.08 -15.04 -1.85
CA GLY A 201 4.70 -15.53 -1.96
C GLY A 201 4.35 -16.26 -3.27
N TYR A 202 5.32 -16.39 -4.18
CA TYR A 202 5.10 -17.08 -5.46
C TYR A 202 4.86 -18.58 -5.28
N ARG A 203 3.90 -19.11 -6.08
CA ARG A 203 3.56 -20.55 -6.09
C ARG A 203 4.51 -21.40 -6.95
N THR A 204 5.81 -21.12 -6.87
CA THR A 204 6.82 -21.96 -7.50
C THR A 204 7.16 -23.17 -6.61
N PRO A 205 7.64 -24.28 -7.15
CA PRO A 205 8.02 -25.47 -6.35
C PRO A 205 8.94 -25.15 -5.19
N ASP A 206 9.87 -24.18 -5.36
CA ASP A 206 10.83 -23.77 -4.33
C ASP A 206 10.21 -22.90 -3.22
N LEU A 207 9.15 -22.15 -3.51
CA LEU A 207 8.61 -21.13 -2.60
C LEU A 207 7.26 -21.48 -2.00
N ILE A 208 6.52 -22.42 -2.62
CA ILE A 208 5.14 -22.74 -2.25
C ILE A 208 4.95 -23.03 -0.75
N TRP A 209 5.94 -23.63 -0.10
CA TRP A 209 5.90 -23.91 1.34
C TRP A 209 6.66 -22.87 2.16
N TYR A 210 7.81 -22.40 1.68
CA TYR A 210 8.63 -21.41 2.37
C TYR A 210 7.98 -20.03 2.44
N GLY A 211 7.37 -19.57 1.33
CA GLY A 211 6.69 -18.28 1.24
C GLY A 211 5.26 -18.29 1.80
N LYS A 212 4.67 -19.46 2.04
CA LYS A 212 3.27 -19.57 2.49
C LYS A 212 2.95 -18.81 3.78
N PRO A 213 3.81 -18.79 4.82
CA PRO A 213 3.57 -17.97 6.01
C PRO A 213 3.46 -16.48 5.68
N ALA A 214 4.36 -15.95 4.83
CA ALA A 214 4.32 -14.56 4.41
C ALA A 214 3.01 -14.24 3.65
N ALA A 215 2.68 -15.04 2.63
CA ALA A 215 1.47 -14.86 1.84
C ALA A 215 0.19 -14.91 2.68
N ARG A 216 0.08 -15.85 3.62
CA ARG A 216 -1.11 -15.95 4.49
C ARG A 216 -1.19 -14.84 5.51
N THR A 217 -0.06 -14.40 6.04
CA THR A 217 -0.04 -13.27 6.97
C THR A 217 -0.41 -11.97 6.24
N ASP A 218 0.11 -11.76 5.04
CA ASP A 218 -0.26 -10.63 4.18
C ASP A 218 -1.76 -10.64 3.84
N ASP A 219 -2.31 -11.79 3.44
CA ASP A 219 -3.75 -11.97 3.19
C ASP A 219 -4.60 -11.51 4.39
N VAL A 220 -4.19 -11.86 5.62
CA VAL A 220 -4.91 -11.48 6.86
C VAL A 220 -4.75 -10.00 7.17
N LEU A 221 -3.54 -9.46 7.09
CA LEU A 221 -3.26 -8.06 7.39
C LEU A 221 -3.93 -7.11 6.40
N ASN A 222 -4.08 -7.50 5.15
CA ASN A 222 -4.73 -6.72 4.10
C ASN A 222 -6.25 -6.90 4.05
N PHE A 223 -6.85 -7.80 4.84
CA PHE A 223 -8.28 -8.09 4.73
C PHE A 223 -9.17 -6.86 4.96
N VAL A 224 -8.97 -6.12 6.05
CA VAL A 224 -9.70 -4.89 6.34
C VAL A 224 -9.19 -3.71 5.50
N PRO A 225 -7.85 -3.46 5.39
CA PRO A 225 -7.33 -2.37 4.61
C PRO A 225 -7.75 -2.35 3.14
N ALA A 226 -7.84 -3.51 2.48
CA ALA A 226 -8.24 -3.57 1.07
C ALA A 226 -9.70 -3.12 0.86
N ARG A 227 -10.60 -3.44 1.77
CA ARG A 227 -12.00 -3.00 1.74
C ARG A 227 -12.11 -1.51 2.06
N LEU A 228 -11.34 -1.03 3.02
CA LEU A 228 -11.24 0.39 3.32
C LEU A 228 -10.70 1.17 2.12
N ALA A 229 -9.62 0.70 1.49
CA ALA A 229 -9.06 1.32 0.28
C ALA A 229 -10.10 1.41 -0.85
N ALA A 230 -10.91 0.36 -1.05
CA ALA A 230 -11.98 0.37 -2.03
C ALA A 230 -13.05 1.44 -1.75
N VAL A 231 -13.48 1.57 -0.49
CA VAL A 231 -14.44 2.62 -0.07
C VAL A 231 -13.83 4.00 -0.25
N LEU A 232 -12.56 4.20 0.14
CA LEU A 232 -11.85 5.47 -0.02
C LEU A 232 -11.72 5.87 -1.50
N ILE A 233 -11.43 4.92 -2.41
CA ILE A 233 -11.40 5.15 -3.86
C ILE A 233 -12.79 5.61 -4.34
N ALA A 234 -13.85 4.92 -3.92
CA ALA A 234 -15.22 5.27 -4.30
C ALA A 234 -15.60 6.69 -3.83
N MET A 235 -15.29 7.02 -2.57
CA MET A 235 -15.54 8.34 -2.00
C MET A 235 -14.72 9.45 -2.71
N ALA A 236 -13.42 9.21 -2.90
CA ALA A 236 -12.54 10.15 -3.58
C ALA A 236 -12.98 10.41 -5.03
N SER A 237 -13.44 9.38 -5.73
CA SER A 237 -13.97 9.53 -7.07
C SER A 237 -15.30 10.32 -7.10
N ALA A 238 -16.21 10.07 -6.16
CA ALA A 238 -17.48 10.77 -6.08
C ALA A 238 -17.32 12.28 -5.83
N ALA A 239 -16.26 12.68 -5.11
CA ALA A 239 -15.95 14.07 -4.81
C ALA A 239 -15.31 14.84 -5.98
N GLN A 240 -14.97 14.17 -7.08
CA GLN A 240 -14.35 14.82 -8.25
C GLN A 240 -15.37 15.15 -9.33
N PRO A 241 -15.19 16.27 -10.08
CA PRO A 241 -15.99 16.51 -11.28
C PRO A 241 -15.82 15.34 -12.26
N GLY A 242 -16.90 15.03 -12.98
CA GLY A 242 -16.94 13.88 -13.90
C GLY A 242 -15.77 13.86 -14.88
N HIS A 243 -15.05 12.74 -14.90
CA HIS A 243 -14.00 12.52 -15.86
C HIS A 243 -14.64 11.98 -17.15
N ARG A 244 -14.62 12.78 -18.23
CA ARG A 244 -15.35 12.53 -19.47
C ARG A 244 -16.87 12.40 -19.18
N ASP A 245 -17.76 12.70 -20.04
CA ASP A 245 -19.23 12.56 -19.92
C ASP A 245 -19.71 11.11 -19.69
N ARG A 246 -18.92 10.33 -18.95
CA ARG A 246 -19.21 8.93 -18.62
C ARG A 246 -20.14 8.85 -17.43
N PHE A 247 -21.13 8.00 -17.55
CA PHE A 247 -22.00 7.65 -16.45
C PHE A 247 -21.17 7.05 -15.31
N ARG A 248 -21.13 7.73 -14.18
CA ARG A 248 -20.64 7.21 -12.93
C ARG A 248 -21.81 6.63 -12.15
N PRO A 249 -21.74 5.36 -11.75
CA PRO A 249 -22.79 4.83 -10.89
C PRO A 249 -22.83 5.61 -9.57
N PRO A 250 -24.01 5.87 -8.99
CA PRO A 250 -24.12 6.37 -7.64
C PRO A 250 -23.28 5.52 -6.68
N ILE A 251 -22.70 6.13 -5.65
CA ILE A 251 -21.80 5.44 -4.73
C ILE A 251 -22.43 4.18 -4.11
N GLY A 252 -23.75 4.21 -3.85
CA GLY A 252 -24.49 3.05 -3.36
C GLY A 252 -24.51 1.88 -4.34
N ASP A 253 -24.63 2.14 -5.64
CA ASP A 253 -24.61 1.13 -6.70
C ASP A 253 -23.20 0.56 -6.86
N LEU A 254 -22.18 1.42 -6.80
CA LEU A 254 -20.79 1.01 -6.83
C LEU A 254 -20.50 0.06 -5.66
N LEU A 255 -20.85 0.44 -4.43
CA LEU A 255 -20.62 -0.37 -3.23
C LEU A 255 -21.37 -1.72 -3.29
N ARG A 256 -22.57 -1.76 -3.87
CA ARG A 256 -23.31 -3.02 -4.07
C ARG A 256 -22.64 -3.96 -5.09
N ARG A 257 -21.97 -3.42 -6.11
CA ARG A 257 -21.27 -4.20 -7.14
C ARG A 257 -19.90 -4.69 -6.71
N LEU A 258 -19.25 -3.99 -5.77
CA LEU A 258 -17.88 -4.26 -5.33
C LEU A 258 -17.61 -5.73 -4.94
N PRO A 259 -18.42 -6.38 -4.07
CA PRO A 259 -18.12 -7.76 -3.65
C PRO A 259 -18.10 -8.74 -4.83
N ARG A 260 -19.02 -8.56 -5.79
CA ARG A 260 -19.09 -9.41 -6.98
C ARG A 260 -17.94 -9.16 -7.94
N GLU A 261 -17.60 -7.91 -8.18
CA GLU A 261 -16.50 -7.55 -9.08
C GLU A 261 -15.14 -7.91 -8.49
N SER A 262 -14.92 -7.66 -7.18
CA SER A 262 -13.66 -7.99 -6.52
C SER A 262 -13.35 -9.50 -6.53
N ALA A 263 -14.37 -10.33 -6.46
CA ALA A 263 -14.24 -11.80 -6.50
C ALA A 263 -13.75 -12.36 -7.84
N ARG A 264 -13.71 -11.55 -8.90
CA ARG A 264 -13.17 -11.95 -10.21
C ARG A 264 -11.64 -11.98 -10.22
N ALA A 265 -10.99 -11.16 -9.38
CA ALA A 265 -9.54 -11.17 -9.24
C ALA A 265 -9.08 -12.31 -8.33
N ALA A 266 -7.84 -12.76 -8.53
CA ALA A 266 -7.26 -13.79 -7.67
C ALA A 266 -6.94 -13.23 -6.26
N GLY A 267 -7.16 -14.06 -5.24
CA GLY A 267 -6.89 -13.69 -3.86
C GLY A 267 -8.01 -12.89 -3.19
N PRO A 268 -7.97 -12.76 -1.85
CA PRO A 268 -9.08 -12.18 -1.08
C PRO A 268 -9.09 -10.64 -1.04
N ASN A 269 -8.01 -9.97 -1.43
CA ASN A 269 -7.76 -8.56 -1.13
C ASN A 269 -7.59 -7.66 -2.36
N ALA A 270 -6.67 -7.97 -3.28
CA ALA A 270 -6.30 -7.11 -4.40
C ALA A 270 -7.50 -6.70 -5.28
N GLY A 271 -8.48 -7.60 -5.43
CA GLY A 271 -9.68 -7.34 -6.21
C GLY A 271 -10.51 -6.15 -5.72
N TRP A 272 -10.52 -5.84 -4.43
CA TRP A 272 -11.35 -4.78 -3.86
C TRP A 272 -10.97 -3.37 -4.35
N PRO A 273 -9.73 -2.89 -4.17
CA PRO A 273 -9.33 -1.59 -4.66
C PRO A 273 -9.30 -1.52 -6.20
N MET A 274 -8.93 -2.60 -6.89
CA MET A 274 -8.95 -2.65 -8.35
C MET A 274 -10.38 -2.54 -8.91
N ALA A 275 -11.36 -3.27 -8.35
CA ALA A 275 -12.75 -3.18 -8.76
C ALA A 275 -13.33 -1.79 -8.46
N ALA A 276 -12.99 -1.20 -7.31
CA ALA A 276 -13.39 0.17 -6.99
C ALA A 276 -12.88 1.17 -8.03
N ALA A 277 -11.61 1.08 -8.42
CA ALA A 277 -11.05 1.94 -9.47
C ALA A 277 -11.73 1.72 -10.84
N ALA A 278 -11.96 0.46 -11.24
CA ALA A 278 -12.64 0.12 -12.49
C ALA A 278 -14.05 0.72 -12.57
N LEU A 279 -14.85 0.52 -11.50
CA LEU A 279 -16.22 1.00 -11.40
C LEU A 279 -16.28 2.54 -11.31
N SER A 280 -15.40 3.15 -10.51
CA SER A 280 -15.34 4.58 -10.29
C SER A 280 -14.94 5.37 -11.54
N LEU A 281 -14.04 4.83 -12.34
CA LEU A 281 -13.57 5.45 -13.58
C LEU A 281 -14.42 5.05 -14.81
N GLY A 282 -15.35 4.08 -14.67
CA GLY A 282 -16.14 3.56 -15.78
C GLY A 282 -15.30 2.81 -16.82
N VAL A 283 -14.15 2.27 -16.42
CA VAL A 283 -13.22 1.56 -17.30
C VAL A 283 -13.26 0.05 -17.08
N ARG A 284 -12.94 -0.70 -18.12
CA ARG A 284 -12.74 -2.14 -18.06
C ARG A 284 -11.27 -2.44 -17.79
N LEU A 285 -10.97 -3.00 -16.62
CA LEU A 285 -9.61 -3.46 -16.32
C LEU A 285 -9.47 -4.94 -16.67
N ARG A 286 -8.44 -5.28 -17.42
CA ARG A 286 -8.26 -6.63 -17.95
C ARG A 286 -6.83 -7.12 -17.79
N LYS A 287 -6.68 -8.25 -17.11
CA LYS A 287 -5.45 -9.04 -17.11
C LYS A 287 -5.66 -10.24 -18.06
N PRO A 288 -5.02 -10.23 -19.24
CA PRO A 288 -5.22 -11.28 -20.24
C PRO A 288 -5.05 -12.68 -19.64
N GLY A 289 -5.98 -13.59 -19.99
CA GLY A 289 -5.96 -14.97 -19.50
C GLY A 289 -6.28 -15.17 -18.02
N THR A 290 -6.60 -14.09 -17.26
CA THR A 290 -6.80 -14.19 -15.81
C THR A 290 -8.17 -13.66 -15.38
N TYR A 291 -8.45 -12.36 -15.57
CA TYR A 291 -9.72 -11.74 -15.19
C TYR A 291 -10.06 -10.50 -16.01
N THR A 292 -11.32 -10.10 -15.91
CA THR A 292 -11.83 -8.81 -16.38
C THR A 292 -12.72 -8.20 -15.29
N LEU A 293 -12.41 -6.98 -14.84
CA LEU A 293 -13.21 -6.19 -13.91
C LEU A 293 -13.99 -5.14 -14.68
N ASN A 294 -15.25 -4.90 -14.26
CA ASN A 294 -16.18 -3.98 -14.90
C ASN A 294 -16.27 -4.21 -16.43
N GLY A 295 -16.71 -5.41 -16.82
CA GLY A 295 -16.73 -5.86 -18.23
C GLY A 295 -17.44 -4.92 -19.20
N ASP A 296 -18.47 -4.20 -18.73
CA ASP A 296 -19.25 -3.22 -19.51
C ASP A 296 -18.54 -1.85 -19.64
N GLY A 297 -17.45 -1.66 -18.90
CA GLY A 297 -16.63 -0.44 -18.95
C GLY A 297 -15.89 -0.31 -20.27
N VAL A 298 -15.48 0.91 -20.61
CA VAL A 298 -14.69 1.16 -21.81
C VAL A 298 -13.23 0.78 -21.59
N ALA A 299 -12.50 0.51 -22.67
CA ALA A 299 -11.08 0.28 -22.61
C ALA A 299 -10.35 1.53 -22.08
N PRO A 300 -9.47 1.40 -21.08
CA PRO A 300 -8.76 2.55 -20.51
C PRO A 300 -7.68 3.09 -21.43
N ASP A 301 -7.39 4.39 -21.29
CA ASP A 301 -6.32 5.07 -21.99
C ASP A 301 -5.44 5.90 -21.03
N ALA A 302 -4.52 6.69 -21.58
CA ALA A 302 -3.60 7.53 -20.82
C ALA A 302 -4.29 8.58 -19.93
N ARG A 303 -5.50 9.05 -20.29
CA ARG A 303 -6.27 10.02 -19.50
C ARG A 303 -6.86 9.35 -18.27
N ASP A 304 -7.28 8.09 -18.41
CA ASP A 304 -7.80 7.29 -17.29
C ASP A 304 -6.70 7.00 -16.26
N ILE A 305 -5.44 6.83 -16.69
CA ILE A 305 -4.30 6.72 -15.75
C ILE A 305 -4.14 8.01 -14.93
N ALA A 306 -4.24 9.18 -15.57
CA ALA A 306 -4.12 10.46 -14.86
C ALA A 306 -5.28 10.66 -13.87
N ALA A 307 -6.50 10.29 -14.26
CA ALA A 307 -7.66 10.32 -13.36
C ALA A 307 -7.48 9.34 -12.19
N ALA A 308 -7.03 8.12 -12.45
CA ALA A 308 -6.70 7.16 -11.41
C ALA A 308 -5.67 7.69 -10.42
N ALA A 309 -4.56 8.28 -10.89
CA ALA A 309 -3.54 8.86 -10.02
C ALA A 309 -4.10 9.96 -9.12
N THR A 310 -5.04 10.79 -9.63
CA THR A 310 -5.71 11.82 -8.85
C THR A 310 -6.64 11.22 -7.80
N VAL A 311 -7.46 10.22 -8.17
CA VAL A 311 -8.36 9.51 -7.23
C VAL A 311 -7.54 8.83 -6.13
N ILE A 312 -6.45 8.17 -6.48
CA ILE A 312 -5.56 7.47 -5.53
C ILE A 312 -4.95 8.44 -4.52
N ARG A 313 -4.48 9.62 -4.97
CA ARG A 313 -3.96 10.65 -4.04
C ARG A 313 -5.04 11.12 -3.08
N HIS A 314 -6.25 11.45 -3.57
CA HIS A 314 -7.34 11.89 -2.71
C HIS A 314 -7.80 10.78 -1.75
N ALA A 315 -7.89 9.54 -2.21
CA ALA A 315 -8.22 8.39 -1.36
C ALA A 315 -7.19 8.19 -0.24
N ALA A 316 -5.90 8.35 -0.54
CA ALA A 316 -4.83 8.27 0.45
C ALA A 316 -4.97 9.35 1.53
N TRP A 317 -5.17 10.62 1.13
CA TRP A 317 -5.36 11.72 2.08
C TRP A 317 -6.61 11.57 2.92
N LEU A 318 -7.73 11.13 2.33
CA LEU A 318 -8.95 10.81 3.07
C LEU A 318 -8.72 9.68 4.08
N GLY A 319 -8.02 8.62 3.69
CA GLY A 319 -7.72 7.48 4.55
C GLY A 319 -6.82 7.86 5.72
N VAL A 320 -5.73 8.57 5.45
CA VAL A 320 -4.80 9.06 6.48
C VAL A 320 -5.51 10.04 7.42
N GLY A 321 -6.31 10.96 6.89
CA GLY A 321 -7.10 11.89 7.70
C GLY A 321 -8.10 11.18 8.61
N LEU A 322 -8.82 10.18 8.10
CA LEU A 322 -9.75 9.36 8.89
C LEU A 322 -9.02 8.60 10.01
N ILE A 323 -7.90 7.93 9.68
CA ILE A 323 -7.12 7.17 10.66
C ILE A 323 -6.52 8.10 11.73
N ALA A 324 -6.02 9.26 11.34
CA ALA A 324 -5.51 10.28 12.26
C ALA A 324 -6.60 10.82 13.20
N ALA A 325 -7.81 11.05 12.68
CA ALA A 325 -8.96 11.47 13.49
C ALA A 325 -9.36 10.39 14.51
N VAL A 326 -9.42 9.12 14.08
CA VAL A 326 -9.68 7.99 15.00
C VAL A 326 -8.61 7.89 16.06
N GLU A 327 -7.34 8.07 15.71
CA GLU A 327 -6.24 8.05 16.69
C GLU A 327 -6.34 9.22 17.67
N ALA A 328 -6.66 10.43 17.19
CA ALA A 328 -6.81 11.61 18.04
C ALA A 328 -7.97 11.52 19.06
N CYS A 329 -9.01 10.74 18.72
CA CYS A 329 -10.17 10.50 19.58
C CYS A 329 -10.00 9.32 20.54
N ARG A 330 -8.84 8.64 20.55
CA ARG A 330 -8.58 7.56 21.51
C ARG A 330 -8.49 8.13 22.94
N PRO A 331 -9.12 7.45 23.92
CA PRO A 331 -9.09 7.87 25.33
C PRO A 331 -7.69 7.74 25.96
#